data_d7f42694300d318d90c00df09eaba323
#
_entry.id   d7f42694300d318d90c00df09eaba323
#
_cell.length_a   1.000
_cell.length_b   1.000
_cell.length_c   1.000
_cell.angle_alpha   90.00
_cell.angle_beta   90.00
_cell.angle_gamma   90.00
#
_symmetry.space_group_name_H-M   'P 1'
#
loop_
_entity.id
_entity.type
_entity.pdbx_description
1 polymer ?
#
loop_
_entity_poly.entity_id
_entity_poly.type
_entity_poly.pdbx_seq_one_letter_code
_entity_poly.pdbx_strand_id
1 'polypeptide(L)'
;SVDSSAKAMKMLERNIEINREAGLIDKDIVHNSFTEDAIDFLRESSGNRYDLIIVDPPAFAKHRGAMQNALRAYQRLNAAAISRVAPGGIIFTYSCSQVVDKIAFAEAVFSAAAATGRVVRILHRLTQPADHPVSIYHPEGE
;
A
#
# COMPACT_ATOMS: atom_id res chain seq x y z
N SER A 1 -4.14 11.07 -0.16
CA SER A 1 -2.84 10.38 -0.15
C SER A 1 -2.11 10.64 1.16
N VAL A 2 -1.34 9.64 1.61
CA VAL A 2 -0.59 9.69 2.89
C VAL A 2 0.84 9.25 2.64
N ASP A 3 1.82 10.03 3.08
CA ASP A 3 3.25 9.67 3.08
C ASP A 3 3.96 10.49 4.17
N SER A 4 4.95 9.90 4.82
CA SER A 4 5.74 10.59 5.85
C SER A 4 6.69 11.66 5.29
N SER A 5 6.94 11.66 3.98
CA SER A 5 7.83 12.61 3.30
C SER A 5 7.08 13.87 2.86
N ALA A 6 7.28 14.97 3.56
CA ALA A 6 6.75 16.27 3.15
C ALA A 6 7.19 16.68 1.73
N LYS A 7 8.38 16.25 1.29
CA LYS A 7 8.85 16.50 -0.08
C LYS A 7 8.02 15.73 -1.10
N ALA A 8 7.70 14.46 -0.82
CA ALA A 8 6.86 13.65 -1.70
C ALA A 8 5.45 14.23 -1.78
N MET A 9 4.87 14.67 -0.66
CA MET A 9 3.55 15.30 -0.65
C MET A 9 3.51 16.59 -1.47
N LYS A 10 4.51 17.45 -1.38
CA LYS A 10 4.61 18.65 -2.24
C LYS A 10 4.68 18.31 -3.73
N MET A 11 5.44 17.27 -4.09
CA MET A 11 5.52 16.82 -5.48
C MET A 11 4.18 16.25 -5.97
N LEU A 12 3.49 15.50 -5.12
CA LEU A 12 2.15 14.97 -5.42
C LEU A 12 1.15 16.11 -5.67
N GLU A 13 1.09 17.11 -4.80
CA GLU A 13 0.21 18.28 -4.96
C GLU A 13 0.50 19.00 -6.27
N ARG A 14 1.78 19.22 -6.59
CA ARG A 14 2.18 19.83 -7.86
C ARG A 14 1.76 18.99 -9.06
N ASN A 15 1.89 17.67 -9.00
CA ASN A 15 1.47 16.78 -10.08
C ASN A 15 -0.05 16.82 -10.28
N ILE A 16 -0.82 16.86 -9.20
CA ILE A 16 -2.29 17.00 -9.28
C ILE A 16 -2.67 18.32 -9.94
N GLU A 17 -2.02 19.42 -9.57
CA GLU A 17 -2.26 20.73 -10.15
C GLU A 17 -1.97 20.76 -11.66
N ILE A 18 -0.82 20.23 -12.08
CA ILE A 18 -0.45 20.10 -13.51
C ILE A 18 -1.51 19.29 -14.28
N ASN A 19 -1.98 18.18 -13.71
CA ASN A 19 -2.97 17.34 -14.36
C ASN A 19 -4.36 17.98 -14.40
N ARG A 20 -4.71 18.81 -13.41
CA ARG A 20 -5.93 19.63 -13.44
C ARG A 20 -5.86 20.72 -14.52
N GLU A 21 -4.72 21.41 -14.62
CA GLU A 21 -4.47 22.42 -15.66
C GLU A 21 -4.54 21.81 -17.07
N ALA A 22 -4.05 20.58 -17.22
CA ALA A 22 -4.11 19.82 -18.47
C ALA A 22 -5.50 19.20 -18.76
N GLY A 23 -6.47 19.33 -17.85
CA GLY A 23 -7.81 18.75 -18.01
C GLY A 23 -7.86 17.22 -17.86
N LEU A 24 -6.82 16.59 -17.31
CA LEU A 24 -6.75 15.14 -17.08
C LEU A 24 -7.39 14.74 -15.74
N ILE A 25 -7.51 15.66 -14.81
CA ILE A 25 -8.23 15.47 -13.54
C ILE A 25 -9.33 16.52 -13.50
N ASP A 26 -10.55 16.06 -13.23
CA ASP A 26 -11.71 16.93 -13.05
C ASP A 26 -11.46 17.90 -11.87
N LYS A 27 -11.82 19.16 -12.06
CA LYS A 27 -11.64 20.22 -11.05
C LYS A 27 -12.45 20.00 -9.80
N ASP A 28 -13.57 19.28 -9.91
CA ASP A 28 -14.48 18.98 -8.80
C ASP A 28 -14.00 17.81 -7.93
N ILE A 29 -12.98 17.05 -8.37
CA ILE A 29 -12.39 15.99 -7.59
C ILE A 29 -11.64 16.56 -6.39
N VAL A 30 -12.09 16.23 -5.19
CA VAL A 30 -11.40 16.59 -3.95
C VAL A 30 -10.24 15.66 -3.71
N HIS A 31 -9.05 16.22 -3.54
CA HIS A 31 -7.87 15.50 -3.12
C HIS A 31 -7.31 16.11 -1.84
N ASN A 32 -7.04 15.26 -0.85
CA ASN A 32 -6.35 15.63 0.38
C ASN A 32 -5.01 14.91 0.48
N SER A 33 -3.97 15.60 0.91
CA SER A 33 -2.64 15.06 1.19
C SER A 33 -2.31 15.20 2.68
N PHE A 34 -1.71 14.16 3.25
CA PHE A 34 -1.36 14.09 4.66
C PHE A 34 0.11 13.69 4.80
N THR A 35 0.89 14.50 5.52
CA THR A 35 2.29 14.19 5.82
C THR A 35 2.35 13.49 7.19
N GLU A 36 2.11 12.18 7.19
CA GLU A 36 1.97 11.36 8.40
C GLU A 36 2.47 9.93 8.18
N ASP A 37 2.67 9.19 9.27
CA ASP A 37 2.81 7.74 9.20
C ASP A 37 1.48 7.09 8.80
N ALA A 38 1.52 6.18 7.83
CA ALA A 38 0.32 5.56 7.27
C ALA A 38 -0.46 4.73 8.30
N ILE A 39 0.22 4.08 9.25
CA ILE A 39 -0.43 3.28 10.29
C ILE A 39 -1.14 4.21 11.28
N ASP A 40 -0.49 5.30 11.68
CA ASP A 40 -1.05 6.27 12.61
C ASP A 40 -2.26 6.98 11.97
N PHE A 41 -2.15 7.44 10.73
CA PHE A 41 -3.27 7.97 9.95
C PHE A 41 -4.47 7.01 9.92
N LEU A 42 -4.23 5.73 9.59
CA LEU A 42 -5.30 4.73 9.53
C LEU A 42 -5.91 4.44 10.90
N ARG A 43 -5.19 4.60 11.99
CA ARG A 43 -5.69 4.41 13.36
C ARG A 43 -6.53 5.61 13.83
N GLU A 44 -6.06 6.82 13.57
CA GLU A 44 -6.66 8.05 14.06
C GLU A 44 -7.91 8.46 13.29
N SER A 45 -8.02 8.10 12.02
CA SER A 45 -9.19 8.40 11.19
C SER A 45 -10.45 7.63 11.65
N SER A 46 -10.78 7.74 12.93
CA SER A 46 -11.90 7.04 13.58
C SER A 46 -13.23 7.33 12.86
N GLY A 47 -13.85 6.28 12.35
CA GLY A 47 -15.15 6.37 11.65
C GLY A 47 -15.08 6.43 10.13
N ASN A 48 -14.02 6.94 9.53
CA ASN A 48 -13.87 6.97 8.07
C ASN A 48 -13.65 5.57 7.50
N ARG A 49 -14.38 5.25 6.45
CA ARG A 49 -14.20 4.03 5.66
C ARG A 49 -13.94 4.40 4.22
N TYR A 50 -13.10 3.60 3.56
CA TYR A 50 -12.66 3.82 2.20
C TYR A 50 -13.16 2.70 1.30
N ASP A 51 -13.69 3.03 0.14
CA ASP A 51 -14.11 2.04 -0.86
C ASP A 51 -12.92 1.38 -1.55
N LEU A 52 -11.80 2.10 -1.63
CA LEU A 52 -10.55 1.64 -2.19
C LEU A 52 -9.36 2.10 -1.34
N ILE A 53 -8.47 1.18 -0.99
CA ILE A 53 -7.20 1.48 -0.34
C ILE A 53 -6.07 0.89 -1.16
N ILE A 54 -5.05 1.71 -1.46
CA ILE A 54 -3.81 1.25 -2.07
C ILE A 54 -2.71 1.32 -1.01
N VAL A 55 -2.14 0.15 -0.69
CA VAL A 55 -1.07 -0.02 0.30
C VAL A 55 0.21 -0.35 -0.45
N ASP A 56 1.03 0.67 -0.69
CA ASP A 56 2.29 0.59 -1.43
C ASP A 56 3.43 1.19 -0.58
N PRO A 57 3.86 0.49 0.48
CA PRO A 57 4.91 0.97 1.37
C PRO A 57 6.30 0.81 0.73
N PRO A 58 7.30 1.55 1.23
CA PRO A 58 8.69 1.28 0.87
C PRO A 58 9.12 -0.12 1.33
N ALA A 59 10.23 -0.62 0.79
CA ALA A 59 10.81 -1.89 1.22
C ALA A 59 11.16 -1.87 2.71
N PHE A 60 10.41 -2.64 3.52
CA PHE A 60 10.65 -2.75 4.95
C PHE A 60 11.88 -3.60 5.29
N ALA A 61 12.37 -4.42 4.36
CA ALA A 61 13.61 -5.17 4.53
C ALA A 61 14.55 -4.95 3.34
N LYS A 62 15.79 -4.60 3.63
CA LYS A 62 16.88 -4.48 2.65
C LYS A 62 17.87 -5.66 2.71
N HIS A 63 17.78 -6.49 3.75
CA HIS A 63 18.62 -7.66 3.96
C HIS A 63 17.87 -8.73 4.76
N ARG A 64 18.28 -9.99 4.62
CA ARG A 64 17.59 -11.15 5.24
C ARG A 64 17.42 -11.05 6.75
N GLY A 65 18.38 -10.44 7.47
CA GLY A 65 18.27 -10.24 8.92
C GLY A 65 17.11 -9.34 9.35
N ALA A 66 16.57 -8.51 8.46
CA ALA A 66 15.43 -7.64 8.74
C ALA A 66 14.06 -8.26 8.37
N MET A 67 14.05 -9.46 7.75
CA MET A 67 12.84 -10.09 7.20
C MET A 67 11.69 -10.19 8.21
N GLN A 68 11.95 -10.68 9.41
CA GLN A 68 10.91 -10.87 10.43
C GLN A 68 10.27 -9.53 10.86
N ASN A 69 11.08 -8.48 10.97
CA ASN A 69 10.57 -7.14 11.30
C ASN A 69 9.73 -6.57 10.13
N ALA A 70 10.16 -6.81 8.90
CA ALA A 70 9.42 -6.43 7.71
C ALA A 70 8.06 -7.12 7.63
N LEU A 71 8.00 -8.43 7.86
CA LEU A 71 6.74 -9.18 7.87
C LEU A 71 5.77 -8.65 8.92
N ARG A 72 6.26 -8.32 10.12
CA ARG A 72 5.43 -7.69 11.17
C ARG A 72 4.95 -6.29 10.76
N ALA A 73 5.78 -5.52 10.05
CA ALA A 73 5.38 -4.20 9.55
C ALA A 73 4.29 -4.33 8.47
N TYR A 74 4.46 -5.24 7.49
CA TYR A 74 3.43 -5.56 6.50
C TYR A 74 2.13 -6.03 7.15
N GLN A 75 2.21 -6.93 8.14
CA GLN A 75 1.04 -7.39 8.87
C GLN A 75 0.29 -6.24 9.54
N ARG A 76 0.99 -5.37 10.27
CA ARG A 76 0.37 -4.23 10.97
C ARG A 76 -0.27 -3.24 10.01
N LEU A 77 0.41 -2.90 8.92
CA LEU A 77 -0.10 -1.96 7.93
C LEU A 77 -1.33 -2.51 7.22
N ASN A 78 -1.28 -3.78 6.79
CA ASN A 78 -2.41 -4.44 6.16
C ASN A 78 -3.59 -4.61 7.13
N ALA A 79 -3.36 -4.92 8.41
CA ALA A 79 -4.42 -5.00 9.40
C ALA A 79 -5.12 -3.65 9.61
N ALA A 80 -4.36 -2.55 9.65
CA ALA A 80 -4.90 -1.20 9.72
C ALA A 80 -5.75 -0.88 8.48
N ALA A 81 -5.26 -1.18 7.26
CA ALA A 81 -5.99 -0.97 6.02
C ALA A 81 -7.29 -1.82 5.96
N ILE A 82 -7.19 -3.11 6.29
CA ILE A 82 -8.35 -4.03 6.32
C ILE A 82 -9.42 -3.52 7.30
N SER A 83 -9.01 -2.96 8.44
CA SER A 83 -9.95 -2.39 9.41
C SER A 83 -10.69 -1.16 8.90
N ARG A 84 -10.12 -0.43 7.92
CA ARG A 84 -10.64 0.83 7.38
C ARG A 84 -11.35 0.70 6.03
N VAL A 85 -11.16 -0.38 5.30
CA VAL A 85 -11.90 -0.57 4.06
C VAL A 85 -13.38 -0.82 4.36
N ALA A 86 -14.25 -0.23 3.56
CA ALA A 86 -15.69 -0.43 3.63
C ALA A 86 -16.09 -1.89 3.36
N PRO A 87 -17.24 -2.38 3.84
CA PRO A 87 -17.79 -3.64 3.37
C PRO A 87 -17.97 -3.62 1.86
N GLY A 88 -17.41 -4.62 1.15
CA GLY A 88 -17.41 -4.66 -0.32
C GLY A 88 -16.33 -3.81 -0.98
N GLY A 89 -15.55 -3.05 -0.22
CA GLY A 89 -14.43 -2.26 -0.74
C GLY A 89 -13.22 -3.13 -1.11
N ILE A 90 -12.26 -2.52 -1.79
CA ILE A 90 -11.09 -3.18 -2.38
C ILE A 90 -9.81 -2.67 -1.75
N ILE A 91 -8.86 -3.57 -1.54
CA ILE A 91 -7.50 -3.24 -1.13
C ILE A 91 -6.53 -3.78 -2.18
N PHE A 92 -5.67 -2.90 -2.70
CA PHE A 92 -4.44 -3.30 -3.38
C PHE A 92 -3.31 -3.23 -2.36
N THR A 93 -2.53 -4.31 -2.23
CA THR A 93 -1.39 -4.34 -1.32
C THR A 93 -0.15 -4.88 -2.01
N TYR A 94 0.97 -4.21 -1.81
CA TYR A 94 2.22 -4.46 -2.52
C TYR A 94 3.40 -4.59 -1.56
N SER A 95 4.44 -5.26 -2.03
CA SER A 95 5.76 -5.30 -1.42
C SER A 95 6.80 -5.11 -2.52
N CYS A 96 7.69 -4.13 -2.35
CA CYS A 96 8.87 -3.95 -3.19
C CYS A 96 10.14 -4.53 -2.55
N SER A 97 10.00 -5.39 -1.54
CA SER A 97 11.13 -5.97 -0.82
C SER A 97 11.62 -7.26 -1.49
N GLN A 98 12.83 -7.26 -2.02
CA GLN A 98 13.47 -8.43 -2.63
C GLN A 98 13.70 -9.60 -1.66
N VAL A 99 13.74 -9.34 -0.35
CA VAL A 99 13.96 -10.38 0.67
C VAL A 99 12.68 -10.97 1.23
N VAL A 100 11.53 -10.39 0.92
CA VAL A 100 10.21 -10.90 1.30
C VAL A 100 9.58 -11.48 0.05
N ASP A 101 9.62 -12.79 -0.08
CA ASP A 101 9.02 -13.49 -1.20
C ASP A 101 7.48 -13.45 -1.18
N LYS A 102 6.88 -13.87 -2.28
CA LYS A 102 5.41 -13.85 -2.48
C LYS A 102 4.65 -14.67 -1.42
N ILE A 103 5.24 -15.76 -0.95
CA ILE A 103 4.62 -16.65 0.03
C ILE A 103 4.61 -15.97 1.40
N ALA A 104 5.78 -15.51 1.86
CA ALA A 104 5.92 -14.82 3.13
C ALA A 104 5.07 -13.53 3.19
N PHE A 105 5.00 -12.78 2.09
CA PHE A 105 4.11 -11.63 2.00
C PHE A 105 2.63 -12.02 2.11
N ALA A 106 2.20 -13.07 1.38
CA ALA A 106 0.83 -13.57 1.46
C ALA A 106 0.46 -14.05 2.87
N GLU A 107 1.39 -14.69 3.60
CA GLU A 107 1.20 -15.09 5.00
C GLU A 107 1.05 -13.89 5.95
N ALA A 108 1.83 -12.82 5.72
CA ALA A 108 1.69 -11.59 6.49
C ALA A 108 0.32 -10.92 6.27
N VAL A 109 -0.18 -10.88 5.03
CA VAL A 109 -1.51 -10.36 4.69
C VAL A 109 -2.61 -11.26 5.25
N PHE A 110 -2.48 -12.58 5.17
CA PHE A 110 -3.40 -13.53 5.79
C PHE A 110 -3.49 -13.30 7.31
N SER A 111 -2.33 -13.20 7.97
CA SER A 111 -2.27 -12.95 9.41
C SER A 111 -2.91 -11.61 9.79
N ALA A 112 -2.75 -10.59 8.95
CA ALA A 112 -3.42 -9.31 9.10
C ALA A 112 -4.94 -9.44 9.02
N ALA A 113 -5.46 -10.15 8.01
CA ALA A 113 -6.89 -10.40 7.85
C ALA A 113 -7.47 -11.16 9.04
N ALA A 114 -6.80 -12.24 9.47
CA ALA A 114 -7.21 -13.02 10.64
C ALA A 114 -7.29 -12.19 11.93
N ALA A 115 -6.30 -11.31 12.14
CA ALA A 115 -6.26 -10.42 13.31
C ALA A 115 -7.43 -9.41 13.36
N THR A 116 -8.01 -9.04 12.21
CA THR A 116 -9.13 -8.10 12.16
C THR A 116 -10.49 -8.76 12.34
N GLY A 117 -10.58 -10.09 12.27
CA GLY A 117 -11.83 -10.84 12.30
C GLY A 117 -12.76 -10.60 11.09
N ARG A 118 -12.29 -9.88 10.06
CA ARG A 118 -13.07 -9.60 8.85
C ARG A 118 -12.91 -10.70 7.81
N VAL A 119 -13.99 -10.95 7.06
CA VAL A 119 -13.94 -11.86 5.90
C VAL A 119 -13.32 -11.12 4.73
N VAL A 120 -12.17 -11.60 4.26
CA VAL A 120 -11.40 -11.05 3.14
C VAL A 120 -11.26 -12.12 2.07
N ARG A 121 -11.34 -11.73 0.81
CA ARG A 121 -11.16 -12.62 -0.35
C ARG A 121 -10.06 -12.07 -1.25
N ILE A 122 -9.20 -12.92 -1.76
CA ILE A 122 -8.23 -12.57 -2.79
C ILE A 122 -8.94 -12.60 -4.14
N LEU A 123 -9.04 -11.47 -4.80
CA LEU A 123 -9.61 -11.36 -6.14
C LEU A 123 -8.56 -11.65 -7.21
N HIS A 124 -7.37 -11.08 -7.05
CA HIS A 124 -6.28 -11.21 -8.00
C HIS A 124 -4.93 -11.32 -7.28
N ARG A 125 -4.01 -12.03 -7.91
CA ARG A 125 -2.57 -11.99 -7.61
C ARG A 125 -1.90 -11.33 -8.79
N LEU A 126 -1.40 -10.12 -8.56
CA LEU A 126 -0.75 -9.31 -9.58
C LEU A 126 0.73 -9.71 -9.70
N THR A 127 1.28 -9.48 -10.86
CA THR A 127 2.70 -9.64 -11.16
C THR A 127 3.27 -8.33 -11.68
N GLN A 128 4.57 -8.28 -11.93
CA GLN A 128 5.24 -7.12 -12.51
C GLN A 128 4.60 -6.75 -13.86
N PRO A 129 4.35 -5.48 -14.13
CA PRO A 129 3.84 -5.03 -15.43
C PRO A 129 4.94 -5.11 -16.50
N ALA A 130 4.54 -5.03 -17.78
CA ALA A 130 5.44 -5.20 -18.91
C ALA A 130 6.56 -4.14 -19.01
N ASP A 131 6.35 -2.96 -18.42
CA ASP A 131 7.34 -1.87 -18.33
C ASP A 131 8.34 -2.06 -17.17
N HIS A 132 8.10 -3.06 -16.30
CA HIS A 132 9.02 -3.49 -15.24
C HIS A 132 9.24 -5.01 -15.34
N PRO A 133 9.85 -5.51 -16.43
CA PRO A 133 10.02 -6.94 -16.63
C PRO A 133 10.99 -7.54 -15.61
N VAL A 134 10.67 -8.72 -15.12
CA VAL A 134 11.59 -9.49 -14.29
C VAL A 134 12.68 -10.09 -15.17
N SER A 135 13.96 -9.90 -14.80
CA SER A 135 15.08 -10.55 -15.47
C SER A 135 15.17 -12.02 -15.05
N ILE A 136 15.30 -12.92 -16.01
CA ILE A 136 15.55 -14.34 -15.72
C ILE A 136 16.87 -14.60 -14.97
N TYR A 137 17.78 -13.64 -14.99
CA TYR A 137 19.04 -13.70 -14.24
C TYR A 137 18.94 -13.11 -12.83
N HIS A 138 17.82 -12.47 -12.49
CA HIS A 138 17.53 -11.86 -11.19
C HIS A 138 16.09 -12.19 -10.79
N PRO A 139 15.80 -13.47 -10.48
CA PRO A 139 14.45 -13.92 -10.15
C PRO A 139 13.89 -13.33 -8.85
N GLU A 140 14.75 -12.77 -7.99
CA GLU A 140 14.38 -12.04 -6.79
C GLU A 140 13.57 -10.75 -7.06
N GLY A 141 13.50 -10.32 -8.30
CA GLY A 141 12.67 -9.20 -8.73
C GLY A 141 11.18 -9.55 -8.94
N GLU A 142 10.82 -10.85 -8.79
CA GLU A 142 9.44 -11.28 -8.95
C GLU A 142 8.50 -10.80 -7.82
#